data_d2cbbe8cd109613954f02b82ac6cb3a5
#
_entry.id   d2cbbe8cd109613954f02b82ac6cb3a5
#
_cell.length_a   1.000
_cell.length_b   1.000
_cell.length_c   1.000
_cell.angle_alpha   90.00
_cell.angle_beta   90.00
_cell.angle_gamma   90.00
#
_symmetry.space_group_name_H-M   'P 1'
#
loop_
_entity.id
_entity.type
_entity.pdbx_description
1 polymer ?
#
loop_
_entity_poly.entity_id
_entity_poly.type
_entity_poly.pdbx_seq_one_letter_code
_entity_poly.pdbx_strand_id
1 'polypeptide(L)'
;MTHNLLKGKRGIIFGALNEDSIAWKVAKKAAEEGAQITLSNTPMALRMGTLDKLAEEIGATIIPADATNVDDLTNVFQKSMEVLGGKIDFVLHSIGMSPNVRKHRTYDDLDYGYLQKTLDISAISFHKMLQSAKKLDAIAEYGSVIALTYVASQRTFYGYSDMADAKSMLESIARSFGYIYGREKHV
;
A
#
# COMPACT_ATOMS: atom_id res chain seq x y z
N MET A 1 -26.77 -3.65 0.15
CA MET A 1 -26.79 -4.70 -0.88
C MET A 1 -25.36 -4.94 -1.34
N THR A 2 -24.90 -6.16 -1.31
CA THR A 2 -23.61 -6.57 -1.87
C THR A 2 -23.85 -7.01 -3.32
N HIS A 3 -23.00 -6.58 -4.23
CA HIS A 3 -23.12 -6.88 -5.66
C HIS A 3 -22.18 -8.00 -6.11
N ASN A 4 -21.35 -8.52 -5.17
CA ASN A 4 -20.33 -9.56 -5.44
C ASN A 4 -19.33 -9.18 -6.57
N LEU A 5 -19.02 -7.91 -6.69
CA LEU A 5 -18.15 -7.38 -7.75
C LEU A 5 -16.73 -7.95 -7.71
N LEU A 6 -16.28 -8.37 -6.52
CA LEU A 6 -14.93 -8.92 -6.30
C LEU A 6 -14.97 -10.41 -5.92
N LYS A 7 -16.06 -11.10 -6.22
CA LYS A 7 -16.17 -12.54 -5.92
C LYS A 7 -15.04 -13.34 -6.57
N GLY A 8 -14.29 -14.06 -5.72
CA GLY A 8 -13.16 -14.88 -6.15
C GLY A 8 -11.87 -14.10 -6.45
N LYS A 9 -11.88 -12.78 -6.26
CA LYS A 9 -10.68 -11.94 -6.39
C LYS A 9 -9.83 -12.00 -5.14
N ARG A 10 -8.50 -11.98 -5.32
CA ARG A 10 -7.48 -12.06 -4.27
C ARG A 10 -6.78 -10.73 -4.13
N GLY A 11 -6.72 -10.18 -2.93
CA GLY A 11 -6.14 -8.86 -2.69
C GLY A 11 -5.11 -8.82 -1.57
N ILE A 12 -4.18 -7.88 -1.68
CA ILE A 12 -3.28 -7.49 -0.58
C ILE A 12 -3.55 -6.02 -0.25
N ILE A 13 -3.78 -5.71 1.01
CA ILE A 13 -4.00 -4.35 1.47
C ILE A 13 -2.93 -3.97 2.49
N PHE A 14 -2.12 -2.99 2.12
CA PHE A 14 -1.09 -2.41 2.96
C PHE A 14 -1.59 -1.14 3.66
N GLY A 15 -1.25 -1.00 4.94
CA GLY A 15 -1.42 0.25 5.68
C GLY A 15 -2.75 0.40 6.43
N ALA A 16 -3.58 -0.64 6.51
CA ALA A 16 -4.72 -0.62 7.42
C ALA A 16 -4.22 -0.64 8.87
N LEU A 17 -4.74 0.24 9.72
CA LEU A 17 -4.31 0.40 11.12
C LEU A 17 -5.50 0.29 12.08
N ASN A 18 -6.51 1.11 11.86
CA ASN A 18 -7.73 1.21 12.67
C ASN A 18 -8.91 1.61 11.78
N GLU A 19 -10.08 1.76 12.37
CA GLU A 19 -11.33 2.09 11.68
C GLU A 19 -11.32 3.43 10.94
N ASP A 20 -10.42 4.35 11.30
CA ASP A 20 -10.30 5.66 10.65
C ASP A 20 -9.44 5.61 9.38
N SER A 21 -8.64 4.55 9.20
CA SER A 21 -7.78 4.44 8.02
C SER A 21 -8.56 4.12 6.75
N ILE A 22 -8.17 4.76 5.64
CA ILE A 22 -8.77 4.51 4.32
C ILE A 22 -8.64 3.02 3.96
N ALA A 23 -7.46 2.43 4.20
CA ALA A 23 -7.20 1.02 3.90
C ALA A 23 -8.15 0.07 4.64
N TRP A 24 -8.54 0.39 5.88
CA TRP A 24 -9.55 -0.37 6.63
C TRP A 24 -10.90 -0.40 5.91
N LYS A 25 -11.37 0.80 5.50
CA LYS A 25 -12.66 0.91 4.79
C LYS A 25 -12.63 0.17 3.45
N VAL A 26 -11.50 0.24 2.73
CA VAL A 26 -11.31 -0.49 1.47
C VAL A 26 -11.31 -2.00 1.71
N ALA A 27 -10.58 -2.50 2.72
CA ALA A 27 -10.53 -3.92 3.04
C ALA A 27 -11.92 -4.47 3.37
N LYS A 28 -12.64 -3.79 4.25
CA LYS A 28 -14.00 -4.15 4.63
C LYS A 28 -14.93 -4.18 3.41
N LYS A 29 -14.90 -3.12 2.59
CA LYS A 29 -15.75 -3.05 1.40
C LYS A 29 -15.40 -4.12 0.37
N ALA A 30 -14.12 -4.38 0.14
CA ALA A 30 -13.70 -5.42 -0.80
C ALA A 30 -14.13 -6.83 -0.34
N ALA A 31 -14.02 -7.12 0.97
CA ALA A 31 -14.50 -8.38 1.55
C ALA A 31 -16.03 -8.52 1.43
N GLU A 32 -16.79 -7.45 1.70
CA GLU A 32 -18.25 -7.41 1.48
C GLU A 32 -18.62 -7.70 0.02
N GLU A 33 -17.79 -7.32 -0.94
CA GLU A 33 -17.99 -7.60 -2.37
C GLU A 33 -17.41 -8.96 -2.81
N GLY A 34 -17.00 -9.81 -1.85
CA GLY A 34 -16.61 -11.20 -2.07
C GLY A 34 -15.13 -11.44 -2.34
N ALA A 35 -14.25 -10.47 -2.11
CA ALA A 35 -12.81 -10.66 -2.21
C ALA A 35 -12.24 -11.47 -1.04
N GLN A 36 -11.20 -12.24 -1.32
CA GLN A 36 -10.31 -12.82 -0.30
C GLN A 36 -9.09 -11.91 -0.14
N ILE A 37 -8.72 -11.57 1.10
CA ILE A 37 -7.74 -10.51 1.36
C ILE A 37 -6.70 -10.95 2.38
N THR A 38 -5.45 -10.54 2.17
CA THR A 38 -4.44 -10.47 3.21
C THR A 38 -4.18 -9.01 3.58
N LEU A 39 -3.87 -8.77 4.84
CA LEU A 39 -3.59 -7.44 5.38
C LEU A 39 -2.12 -7.37 5.79
N SER A 40 -1.48 -6.23 5.55
CA SER A 40 -0.08 -6.01 5.93
C SER A 40 0.13 -4.62 6.52
N ASN A 41 0.90 -4.58 7.59
CA ASN A 41 1.42 -3.36 8.19
C ASN A 41 2.69 -3.70 8.99
N THR A 42 3.42 -2.67 9.45
CA THR A 42 4.64 -2.89 10.24
C THR A 42 4.31 -3.56 11.58
N PRO A 43 5.23 -4.38 12.14
CA PRO A 43 5.03 -4.99 13.46
C PRO A 43 4.72 -3.97 14.57
N MET A 44 5.26 -2.74 14.46
CA MET A 44 4.95 -1.66 15.39
C MET A 44 3.50 -1.20 15.25
N ALA A 45 3.02 -0.98 14.02
CA ALA A 45 1.64 -0.57 13.76
C ALA A 45 0.63 -1.63 14.22
N LEU A 46 0.95 -2.91 14.07
CA LEU A 46 0.10 -4.02 14.54
C LEU A 46 -0.07 -4.00 16.06
N ARG A 47 0.98 -3.68 16.81
CA ARG A 47 0.89 -3.57 18.28
C ARG A 47 0.12 -2.35 18.77
N MET A 48 0.03 -1.30 17.95
CA MET A 48 -0.62 -0.04 18.31
C MET A 48 -2.05 0.08 17.77
N GLY A 49 -2.38 -0.70 16.75
CA GLY A 49 -3.65 -0.65 16.07
C GLY A 49 -4.63 -1.72 16.53
N THR A 50 -5.72 -1.81 15.80
CA THR A 50 -6.80 -2.78 16.03
C THR A 50 -7.01 -3.68 14.82
N LEU A 51 -5.93 -3.95 14.06
CA LEU A 51 -6.01 -4.67 12.80
C LEU A 51 -6.53 -6.11 12.97
N ASP A 52 -6.27 -6.73 14.13
CA ASP A 52 -6.79 -8.06 14.45
C ASP A 52 -8.32 -8.12 14.38
N LYS A 53 -9.02 -7.08 14.85
CA LYS A 53 -10.48 -6.98 14.76
C LYS A 53 -10.97 -6.99 13.31
N LEU A 54 -10.27 -6.27 12.42
CA LEU A 54 -10.62 -6.26 10.99
C LEU A 54 -10.39 -7.63 10.38
N ALA A 55 -9.24 -8.24 10.70
CA ALA A 55 -8.88 -9.56 10.18
C ALA A 55 -9.92 -10.62 10.58
N GLU A 56 -10.36 -10.61 11.84
CA GLU A 56 -11.44 -11.49 12.32
C GLU A 56 -12.76 -11.20 11.61
N GLU A 57 -13.15 -9.93 11.48
CA GLU A 57 -14.43 -9.52 10.87
C GLU A 57 -14.54 -9.97 9.40
N ILE A 58 -13.44 -9.87 8.64
CA ILE A 58 -13.44 -10.17 7.20
C ILE A 58 -12.79 -11.52 6.83
N GLY A 59 -12.35 -12.30 7.82
CA GLY A 59 -11.68 -13.57 7.60
C GLY A 59 -10.32 -13.44 6.89
N ALA A 60 -9.59 -12.35 7.13
CA ALA A 60 -8.31 -12.09 6.49
C ALA A 60 -7.11 -12.58 7.33
N THR A 61 -6.03 -12.93 6.64
CA THR A 61 -4.74 -13.24 7.29
C THR A 61 -3.88 -11.97 7.35
N ILE A 62 -3.30 -11.68 8.51
CA ILE A 62 -2.33 -10.60 8.69
C ILE A 62 -0.93 -11.16 8.44
N ILE A 63 -0.18 -10.50 7.56
CA ILE A 63 1.23 -10.79 7.27
C ILE A 63 2.04 -9.54 7.61
N PRO A 64 2.76 -9.52 8.74
CA PRO A 64 3.56 -8.36 9.16
C PRO A 64 4.67 -8.07 8.16
N ALA A 65 4.88 -6.79 7.82
CA ALA A 65 5.99 -6.36 6.97
C ALA A 65 6.31 -4.88 7.15
N ASP A 66 7.61 -4.58 7.11
CA ASP A 66 8.08 -3.23 6.85
C ASP A 66 8.20 -3.02 5.33
N ALA A 67 7.38 -2.15 4.76
CA ALA A 67 7.38 -1.89 3.32
C ALA A 67 8.68 -1.21 2.80
N THR A 68 9.57 -0.80 3.69
CA THR A 68 10.92 -0.36 3.32
C THR A 68 11.92 -1.51 3.18
N ASN A 69 11.55 -2.73 3.58
CA ASN A 69 12.36 -3.94 3.51
C ASN A 69 11.89 -4.84 2.35
N VAL A 70 12.80 -5.13 1.42
CA VAL A 70 12.49 -5.95 0.23
C VAL A 70 12.20 -7.41 0.58
N ASP A 71 12.87 -7.96 1.59
CA ASP A 71 12.66 -9.35 2.01
C ASP A 71 11.28 -9.52 2.66
N ASP A 72 10.88 -8.55 3.50
CA ASP A 72 9.54 -8.52 4.07
C ASP A 72 8.46 -8.46 2.98
N LEU A 73 8.64 -7.58 1.99
CA LEU A 73 7.72 -7.47 0.85
C LEU A 73 7.64 -8.76 0.02
N THR A 74 8.80 -9.39 -0.22
CA THR A 74 8.86 -10.69 -0.90
C THR A 74 8.07 -11.74 -0.13
N ASN A 75 8.26 -11.81 1.19
CA ASN A 75 7.53 -12.73 2.06
C ASN A 75 6.01 -12.44 2.07
N VAL A 76 5.58 -11.16 2.05
CA VAL A 76 4.15 -10.82 1.96
C VAL A 76 3.54 -11.40 0.69
N PHE A 77 4.16 -11.19 -0.48
CA PHE A 77 3.62 -11.71 -1.73
C PHE A 77 3.60 -13.24 -1.77
N GLN A 78 4.68 -13.91 -1.35
CA GLN A 78 4.75 -15.37 -1.30
C GLN A 78 3.67 -15.97 -0.40
N LYS A 79 3.57 -15.48 0.84
CA LYS A 79 2.56 -15.95 1.79
C LYS A 79 1.13 -15.60 1.37
N SER A 80 0.91 -14.43 0.78
CA SER A 80 -0.41 -14.08 0.28
C SER A 80 -0.85 -15.00 -0.85
N MET A 81 0.04 -15.31 -1.80
CA MET A 81 -0.27 -16.27 -2.87
C MET A 81 -0.54 -17.68 -2.34
N GLU A 82 0.19 -18.10 -1.30
CA GLU A 82 -0.03 -19.39 -0.64
C GLU A 82 -1.40 -19.43 0.07
N VAL A 83 -1.67 -18.46 0.95
CA VAL A 83 -2.91 -18.40 1.74
C VAL A 83 -4.15 -18.23 0.85
N LEU A 84 -4.06 -17.40 -0.19
CA LEU A 84 -5.17 -17.10 -1.08
C LEU A 84 -5.28 -18.10 -2.25
N GLY A 85 -4.32 -19.00 -2.41
CA GLY A 85 -4.34 -20.07 -3.40
C GLY A 85 -4.11 -19.59 -4.83
N GLY A 86 -3.28 -18.58 -5.07
CA GLY A 86 -2.90 -18.15 -6.41
C GLY A 86 -2.41 -16.71 -6.51
N LYS A 87 -2.28 -16.22 -7.75
CA LYS A 87 -1.83 -14.86 -8.03
C LYS A 87 -2.81 -13.81 -7.50
N ILE A 88 -2.28 -12.61 -7.28
CA ILE A 88 -2.98 -11.49 -6.66
C ILE A 88 -3.68 -10.65 -7.72
N ASP A 89 -4.98 -10.49 -7.60
CA ASP A 89 -5.80 -9.71 -8.53
C ASP A 89 -5.73 -8.21 -8.24
N PHE A 90 -5.57 -7.80 -6.97
CA PHE A 90 -5.42 -6.38 -6.64
C PHE A 90 -4.52 -6.13 -5.44
N VAL A 91 -3.85 -4.99 -5.45
CA VAL A 91 -3.01 -4.51 -4.34
C VAL A 91 -3.36 -3.07 -4.03
N LEU A 92 -3.54 -2.75 -2.75
CA LEU A 92 -3.63 -1.38 -2.27
C LEU A 92 -2.38 -1.01 -1.47
N HIS A 93 -1.65 0.01 -1.93
CA HIS A 93 -0.60 0.67 -1.18
C HIS A 93 -1.15 1.95 -0.52
N SER A 94 -1.50 1.85 0.76
CA SER A 94 -2.01 2.95 1.58
C SER A 94 -1.01 3.30 2.69
N ILE A 95 0.21 3.64 2.27
CA ILE A 95 1.32 3.95 3.18
C ILE A 95 1.75 5.39 2.99
N GLY A 96 2.00 6.08 4.09
CA GLY A 96 2.54 7.42 4.09
C GLY A 96 2.90 7.88 5.49
N MET A 97 4.10 8.42 5.64
CA MET A 97 4.56 9.00 6.89
C MET A 97 5.63 10.06 6.61
N SER A 98 5.49 11.23 7.21
CA SER A 98 6.52 12.26 7.23
C SER A 98 6.79 12.71 8.66
N PRO A 99 8.02 12.53 9.16
CA PRO A 99 8.42 13.14 10.42
C PRO A 99 8.46 14.67 10.36
N ASN A 100 8.79 15.29 9.22
CA ASN A 100 8.76 16.74 9.05
C ASN A 100 7.34 17.28 9.26
N VAL A 101 6.35 16.72 8.59
CA VAL A 101 4.92 17.09 8.77
C VAL A 101 4.48 16.90 10.22
N ARG A 102 4.81 15.78 10.84
CA ARG A 102 4.44 15.49 12.24
C ARG A 102 5.06 16.46 13.25
N LYS A 103 6.23 17.02 12.91
CA LYS A 103 6.93 18.02 13.72
C LYS A 103 6.65 19.46 13.29
N HIS A 104 5.65 19.66 12.43
CA HIS A 104 5.22 20.98 11.94
C HIS A 104 6.35 21.78 11.28
N ARG A 105 7.33 21.12 10.66
CA ARG A 105 8.38 21.78 9.91
C ARG A 105 7.85 22.30 8.57
N THR A 106 8.24 23.51 8.24
CA THR A 106 7.93 24.13 6.94
C THR A 106 8.82 23.57 5.84
N TYR A 107 8.43 23.78 4.60
CA TYR A 107 9.18 23.25 3.45
C TYR A 107 10.58 23.86 3.32
N ASP A 108 10.79 25.10 3.77
CA ASP A 108 12.05 25.83 3.79
C ASP A 108 12.92 25.56 5.03
N ASP A 109 12.42 24.73 5.98
CA ASP A 109 13.15 24.30 7.19
C ASP A 109 13.09 22.78 7.37
N LEU A 110 13.32 22.03 6.31
CA LEU A 110 13.29 20.57 6.36
C LEU A 110 14.51 20.00 7.10
N ASP A 111 14.26 18.97 7.89
CA ASP A 111 15.30 18.02 8.29
C ASP A 111 15.47 17.01 7.16
N TYR A 112 16.67 16.96 6.56
CA TYR A 112 16.95 16.09 5.43
C TYR A 112 16.98 14.60 5.79
N GLY A 113 17.31 14.23 7.04
CA GLY A 113 17.20 12.86 7.50
C GLY A 113 15.74 12.40 7.58
N TYR A 114 14.82 13.32 7.94
CA TYR A 114 13.38 13.08 7.91
C TYR A 114 12.85 13.04 6.47
N LEU A 115 13.35 13.90 5.58
CA LEU A 115 13.00 13.87 4.15
C LEU A 115 13.34 12.50 3.55
N GLN A 116 14.55 11.98 3.79
CA GLN A 116 14.93 10.65 3.32
C GLN A 116 13.97 9.56 3.82
N LYS A 117 13.60 9.60 5.10
CA LYS A 117 12.60 8.66 5.65
C LYS A 117 11.21 8.83 5.02
N THR A 118 10.81 10.07 4.78
CA THR A 118 9.52 10.37 4.12
C THR A 118 9.48 9.75 2.72
N LEU A 119 10.54 9.95 1.94
CA LEU A 119 10.65 9.40 0.59
C LEU A 119 10.70 7.86 0.60
N ASP A 120 11.49 7.26 1.49
CA ASP A 120 11.62 5.80 1.56
C ASP A 120 10.30 5.13 1.96
N ILE A 121 9.64 5.62 3.01
CA ILE A 121 8.39 5.05 3.50
C ILE A 121 7.20 5.35 2.57
N SER A 122 7.10 6.58 2.03
CA SER A 122 5.88 7.05 1.38
C SER A 122 5.89 6.91 -0.15
N ALA A 123 7.06 6.67 -0.76
CA ALA A 123 7.22 6.55 -2.21
C ALA A 123 8.07 5.36 -2.62
N ILE A 124 9.32 5.23 -2.12
CA ILE A 124 10.23 4.17 -2.53
C ILE A 124 9.70 2.79 -2.11
N SER A 125 8.97 2.71 -1.00
CA SER A 125 8.27 1.47 -0.58
C SER A 125 7.34 0.94 -1.67
N PHE A 126 6.66 1.83 -2.40
CA PHE A 126 5.81 1.44 -3.53
C PHE A 126 6.62 0.86 -4.69
N HIS A 127 7.78 1.45 -5.00
CA HIS A 127 8.70 0.90 -5.99
C HIS A 127 9.20 -0.49 -5.58
N LYS A 128 9.66 -0.63 -4.33
CA LYS A 128 10.14 -1.91 -3.77
C LYS A 128 9.04 -2.98 -3.85
N MET A 129 7.82 -2.61 -3.48
CA MET A 129 6.65 -3.49 -3.54
C MET A 129 6.37 -3.98 -4.98
N LEU A 130 6.31 -3.07 -5.95
CA LEU A 130 6.08 -3.43 -7.36
C LEU A 130 7.20 -4.27 -7.94
N GLN A 131 8.47 -3.97 -7.59
CA GLN A 131 9.61 -4.76 -8.04
C GLN A 131 9.59 -6.17 -7.44
N SER A 132 9.26 -6.33 -6.15
CA SER A 132 9.12 -7.65 -5.50
C SER A 132 7.99 -8.45 -6.15
N ALA A 133 6.83 -7.83 -6.35
CA ALA A 133 5.70 -8.45 -7.04
C ALA A 133 6.06 -8.92 -8.47
N LYS A 134 6.83 -8.10 -9.21
CA LYS A 134 7.28 -8.45 -10.57
C LYS A 134 8.24 -9.62 -10.57
N LYS A 135 9.24 -9.64 -9.70
CA LYS A 135 10.21 -10.73 -9.59
C LYS A 135 9.55 -12.09 -9.28
N LEU A 136 8.47 -12.06 -8.52
CA LEU A 136 7.70 -13.25 -8.13
C LEU A 136 6.60 -13.62 -9.13
N ASP A 137 6.40 -12.83 -10.18
CA ASP A 137 5.24 -12.95 -11.07
C ASP A 137 3.90 -12.99 -10.30
N ALA A 138 3.81 -12.22 -9.22
CA ALA A 138 2.74 -12.33 -8.23
C ALA A 138 1.40 -11.72 -8.68
N ILE A 139 1.42 -10.71 -9.55
CA ILE A 139 0.19 -10.04 -10.02
C ILE A 139 -0.45 -10.84 -11.15
N ALA A 140 -1.74 -11.07 -11.06
CA ALA A 140 -2.52 -11.73 -12.10
C ALA A 140 -2.61 -10.86 -13.37
N GLU A 141 -2.89 -11.49 -14.51
CA GLU A 141 -3.28 -10.77 -15.71
C GLU A 141 -4.59 -9.99 -15.47
N TYR A 142 -4.68 -8.77 -15.99
CA TYR A 142 -5.76 -7.82 -15.68
C TYR A 142 -5.90 -7.49 -14.18
N GLY A 143 -4.81 -7.61 -13.42
CA GLY A 143 -4.76 -7.19 -12.03
C GLY A 143 -4.84 -5.67 -11.89
N SER A 144 -5.00 -5.19 -10.68
CA SER A 144 -5.05 -3.76 -10.37
C SER A 144 -4.14 -3.42 -9.20
N VAL A 145 -3.29 -2.41 -9.36
CA VAL A 145 -2.44 -1.91 -8.28
C VAL A 145 -2.73 -0.43 -8.04
N ILE A 146 -3.14 -0.12 -6.82
CA ILE A 146 -3.58 1.22 -6.43
C ILE A 146 -2.65 1.76 -5.34
N ALA A 147 -2.19 3.00 -5.51
CA ALA A 147 -1.48 3.74 -4.47
C ALA A 147 -2.23 5.03 -4.13
N LEU A 148 -2.29 5.36 -2.84
CA LEU A 148 -2.94 6.59 -2.41
C LEU A 148 -1.98 7.77 -2.56
N THR A 149 -2.34 8.70 -3.42
CA THR A 149 -1.66 9.98 -3.61
C THR A 149 -2.46 11.14 -2.99
N TYR A 150 -2.03 12.36 -3.26
CA TYR A 150 -2.68 13.58 -2.77
C TYR A 150 -2.44 14.73 -3.74
N VAL A 151 -3.37 15.68 -3.78
CA VAL A 151 -3.31 16.85 -4.66
C VAL A 151 -2.03 17.69 -4.51
N ALA A 152 -1.36 17.60 -3.36
CA ALA A 152 -0.07 18.26 -3.13
C ALA A 152 1.07 17.74 -4.01
N SER A 153 0.91 16.61 -4.70
CA SER A 153 1.84 16.15 -5.74
C SER A 153 1.86 17.06 -6.97
N GLN A 154 0.80 17.86 -7.18
CA GLN A 154 0.60 18.68 -8.37
C GLN A 154 0.42 20.17 -8.06
N ARG A 155 0.13 20.53 -6.82
CA ARG A 155 -0.13 21.91 -6.38
C ARG A 155 0.50 22.14 -5.02
N THR A 156 0.95 23.36 -4.76
CA THR A 156 1.41 23.76 -3.42
C THR A 156 0.25 23.66 -2.41
N PHE A 157 0.51 22.93 -1.33
CA PHE A 157 -0.41 22.80 -0.22
C PHE A 157 0.33 23.11 1.08
N TYR A 158 -0.03 24.23 1.70
CA TYR A 158 0.64 24.70 2.91
C TYR A 158 0.59 23.67 4.03
N GLY A 159 1.71 23.45 4.69
CA GLY A 159 1.82 22.52 5.82
C GLY A 159 1.97 21.05 5.43
N TYR A 160 1.93 20.70 4.12
CA TYR A 160 2.14 19.32 3.67
C TYR A 160 3.63 18.97 3.47
N SER A 161 4.50 20.00 3.52
CA SER A 161 5.97 19.87 3.58
C SER A 161 6.53 18.85 2.54
N ASP A 162 7.49 18.05 2.94
CA ASP A 162 8.16 17.02 2.12
C ASP A 162 7.26 15.84 1.69
N MET A 163 6.07 15.71 2.25
CA MET A 163 5.12 14.71 1.76
C MET A 163 4.64 15.02 0.33
N ALA A 164 4.65 16.29 -0.08
CA ALA A 164 4.35 16.68 -1.46
C ALA A 164 5.36 16.06 -2.44
N ASP A 165 6.66 16.10 -2.10
CA ASP A 165 7.73 15.50 -2.90
C ASP A 165 7.57 13.98 -2.98
N ALA A 166 7.28 13.35 -1.84
CA ALA A 166 7.03 11.91 -1.78
C ALA A 166 5.84 11.49 -2.65
N LYS A 167 4.74 12.26 -2.65
CA LYS A 167 3.58 11.94 -3.49
C LYS A 167 3.83 12.19 -4.97
N SER A 168 4.61 13.20 -5.34
CA SER A 168 5.08 13.41 -6.71
C SER A 168 5.94 12.25 -7.21
N MET A 169 6.87 11.78 -6.37
CA MET A 169 7.69 10.61 -6.65
C MET A 169 6.84 9.33 -6.78
N LEU A 170 5.87 9.12 -5.89
CA LEU A 170 4.93 7.99 -5.94
C LEU A 170 4.20 7.93 -7.29
N GLU A 171 3.68 9.05 -7.77
CA GLU A 171 2.99 9.14 -9.06
C GLU A 171 3.92 8.85 -10.23
N SER A 172 5.18 9.30 -10.17
CA SER A 172 6.19 8.97 -11.18
C SER A 172 6.50 7.48 -11.23
N ILE A 173 6.61 6.83 -10.05
CA ILE A 173 6.76 5.37 -9.94
C ILE A 173 5.55 4.65 -10.53
N ALA A 174 4.34 5.12 -10.20
CA ALA A 174 3.10 4.53 -10.72
C ALA A 174 3.04 4.57 -12.25
N ARG A 175 3.40 5.71 -12.88
CA ARG A 175 3.46 5.82 -14.35
C ARG A 175 4.46 4.85 -14.97
N SER A 176 5.65 4.73 -14.37
CA SER A 176 6.72 3.85 -14.89
C SER A 176 6.32 2.38 -14.84
N PHE A 177 5.81 1.93 -13.71
CA PHE A 177 5.35 0.54 -13.56
C PHE A 177 4.05 0.27 -14.30
N GLY A 178 3.15 1.24 -14.41
CA GLY A 178 1.96 1.13 -15.24
C GLY A 178 2.30 0.86 -16.70
N TYR A 179 3.35 1.49 -17.25
CA TYR A 179 3.85 1.17 -18.58
C TYR A 179 4.40 -0.27 -18.67
N ILE A 180 5.20 -0.70 -17.68
CA ILE A 180 5.82 -2.03 -17.66
C ILE A 180 4.75 -3.13 -17.54
N TYR A 181 3.92 -3.04 -16.51
CA TYR A 181 2.88 -4.04 -16.25
C TYR A 181 1.77 -4.00 -17.29
N GLY A 182 1.41 -2.81 -17.79
CA GLY A 182 0.38 -2.64 -18.82
C GLY A 182 0.74 -3.37 -20.12
N ARG A 183 2.02 -3.37 -20.50
CA ARG A 183 2.50 -4.12 -21.67
C ARG A 183 2.58 -5.63 -21.46
N GLU A 184 2.87 -6.06 -20.25
CA GLU A 184 3.13 -7.47 -19.96
C GLU A 184 1.87 -8.22 -19.49
N LYS A 185 0.98 -7.54 -18.78
CA LYS A 185 -0.13 -8.18 -18.05
C LYS A 185 -1.45 -7.40 -18.09
N HIS A 186 -1.50 -6.31 -18.81
CA HIS A 186 -2.69 -5.44 -18.88
C HIS A 186 -3.13 -4.89 -17.50
N VAL A 187 -2.18 -4.65 -16.56
CA VAL A 187 -2.39 -4.11 -15.21
C VAL A 187 -2.42 -2.59 -15.23
#